data_0f56b6c27c39fd6f7d5d10a486ebf9d6
#
_entry.id   0f56b6c27c39fd6f7d5d10a486ebf9d6
#
_cell.length_a   1.000
_cell.length_b   1.000
_cell.length_c   1.000
_cell.angle_alpha   90.00
_cell.angle_beta   90.00
_cell.angle_gamma   90.00
#
_symmetry.space_group_name_H-M   'P 1'
#
loop_
_entity.id
_entity.type
_entity.pdbx_description
1 polymer ?
#
loop_
_entity_poly.entity_id
_entity_poly.type
_entity_poly.pdbx_seq_one_letter_code
_entity_poly.pdbx_strand_id
1 'polypeptide(L)'
;MAEVVILIGLQASGKSTFFRRTFAGTHVHLSKDHFPNAKRRQERQLRMLTEALEEGRSVVVDNTNPSPEEWTPLIEVARRHGARVSGYWFPPDLEGSQERNARRSAKTRVPDVGLYATLKRLRRPSAEDGFDELYTVGFDGEGGFVVERG
;
A
#
# COMPACT_ATOMS: atom_id res chain seq x y z
N MET A 1 16.26 -0.94 -13.34
CA MET A 1 14.91 -0.43 -13.67
C MET A 1 14.12 -0.23 -12.39
N ALA A 2 13.52 0.94 -12.23
CA ALA A 2 12.72 1.24 -11.04
C ALA A 2 11.40 0.48 -11.07
N GLU A 3 10.87 0.20 -9.88
CA GLU A 3 9.53 -0.37 -9.75
C GLU A 3 8.70 0.43 -8.76
N VAL A 4 7.39 0.41 -8.96
CA VAL A 4 6.42 0.94 -8.01
C VAL A 4 5.67 -0.25 -7.43
N VAL A 5 5.76 -0.41 -6.12
CA VAL A 5 5.04 -1.43 -5.37
C VAL A 5 3.84 -0.76 -4.71
N ILE A 6 2.65 -1.28 -4.96
CA ILE A 6 1.42 -0.76 -4.34
C ILE A 6 0.90 -1.80 -3.35
N LEU A 7 0.88 -1.44 -2.07
CA LEU A 7 0.31 -2.29 -1.03
C LEU A 7 -1.18 -1.99 -0.94
N ILE A 8 -2.00 -3.02 -0.85
CA ILE A 8 -3.46 -2.91 -0.87
C ILE A 8 -4.04 -3.74 0.27
N GLY A 9 -4.75 -3.09 1.19
CA GLY A 9 -5.34 -3.79 2.32
C GLY A 9 -5.88 -2.85 3.38
N LEU A 10 -6.59 -3.42 4.35
CA LEU A 10 -7.15 -2.66 5.47
C LEU A 10 -6.06 -2.00 6.31
N GLN A 11 -6.46 -0.99 7.06
CA GLN A 11 -5.62 -0.45 8.13
C GLN A 11 -5.26 -1.60 9.07
N ALA A 12 -4.07 -1.54 9.65
CA ALA A 12 -3.57 -2.55 10.59
C ALA A 12 -3.56 -3.99 10.03
N SER A 13 -3.32 -4.14 8.73
CA SER A 13 -3.17 -5.44 8.09
C SER A 13 -1.72 -5.93 7.99
N GLY A 14 -0.78 -5.15 8.53
CA GLY A 14 0.63 -5.50 8.52
C GLY A 14 1.45 -4.89 7.38
N LYS A 15 0.87 -3.99 6.59
CA LYS A 15 1.55 -3.40 5.42
C LYS A 15 2.86 -2.70 5.77
N SER A 16 2.87 -1.85 6.77
CA SER A 16 4.09 -1.12 7.14
C SER A 16 5.18 -2.03 7.68
N THR A 17 4.80 -3.06 8.43
CA THR A 17 5.74 -4.08 8.90
C THR A 17 6.31 -4.86 7.72
N PHE A 18 5.44 -5.23 6.77
CA PHE A 18 5.85 -5.92 5.55
C PHE A 18 6.84 -5.07 4.75
N PHE A 19 6.57 -3.77 4.61
CA PHE A 19 7.51 -2.84 3.98
C PHE A 19 8.87 -2.88 4.66
N ARG A 20 8.90 -2.73 5.98
CA ARG A 20 10.15 -2.68 6.73
C ARG A 20 10.99 -3.94 6.56
N ARG A 21 10.33 -5.09 6.51
CA ARG A 21 11.03 -6.38 6.39
C ARG A 21 11.45 -6.71 4.97
N THR A 22 10.73 -6.23 3.97
CA THR A 22 10.92 -6.67 2.59
C THR A 22 11.59 -5.61 1.72
N PHE A 23 11.30 -4.34 1.92
CA PHE A 23 11.67 -3.28 0.99
C PHE A 23 12.48 -2.13 1.56
N ALA A 24 12.63 -2.03 2.88
CA ALA A 24 13.23 -0.85 3.51
C ALA A 24 14.63 -0.50 2.99
N GLY A 25 15.40 -1.49 2.60
CA GLY A 25 16.78 -1.27 2.10
C GLY A 25 16.88 -0.90 0.64
N THR A 26 15.81 -1.03 -0.13
CA THR A 26 15.85 -0.90 -1.59
C THR A 26 14.82 0.07 -2.17
N HIS A 27 13.81 0.42 -1.42
CA HIS A 27 12.66 1.22 -1.91
C HIS A 27 12.38 2.41 -0.99
N VAL A 28 11.95 3.50 -1.58
CA VAL A 28 11.43 4.66 -0.83
C VAL A 28 10.07 4.30 -0.25
N HIS A 29 9.84 4.62 1.01
CA HIS A 29 8.55 4.42 1.68
C HIS A 29 7.68 5.67 1.50
N LEU A 30 6.64 5.56 0.71
CA LEU A 30 5.71 6.65 0.43
C LEU A 30 4.35 6.33 1.02
N SER A 31 3.91 7.14 1.97
CA SER A 31 2.62 6.97 2.62
C SER A 31 2.01 8.33 2.93
N LYS A 32 0.70 8.45 2.71
CA LYS A 32 -0.03 9.66 3.09
C LYS A 32 0.01 9.94 4.59
N ASP A 33 0.29 8.91 5.39
CA ASP A 33 0.44 9.05 6.85
C ASP A 33 1.65 9.89 7.22
N HIS A 34 2.62 10.09 6.32
CA HIS A 34 3.78 10.93 6.57
C HIS A 34 3.45 12.43 6.49
N PHE A 35 2.30 12.78 5.91
CA PHE A 35 1.84 14.17 5.81
C PHE A 35 0.33 14.28 6.08
N PRO A 36 -0.10 13.90 7.31
CA PRO A 36 -1.53 13.74 7.62
C PRO A 36 -2.31 15.06 7.57
N ASN A 37 -1.64 16.19 7.77
CA ASN A 37 -2.27 17.50 7.80
C ASN A 37 -2.15 18.26 6.48
N ALA A 38 -1.55 17.66 5.46
CA ALA A 38 -1.41 18.32 4.17
C ALA A 38 -2.78 18.39 3.47
N LYS A 39 -3.03 19.52 2.83
CA LYS A 39 -4.15 19.63 1.89
C LYS A 39 -3.74 18.93 0.61
N ARG A 40 -4.69 18.35 -0.11
CA ARG A 40 -4.42 17.67 -1.39
C ARG A 40 -3.35 16.59 -1.26
N ARG A 41 -3.54 15.69 -0.32
CA ARG A 41 -2.59 14.60 -0.04
C ARG A 41 -2.31 13.74 -1.27
N GLN A 42 -3.32 13.50 -2.10
CA GLN A 42 -3.16 12.72 -3.32
C GLN A 42 -2.22 13.40 -4.31
N GLU A 43 -2.38 14.69 -4.54
CA GLU A 43 -1.50 15.45 -5.43
C GLU A 43 -0.07 15.47 -4.92
N ARG A 44 0.11 15.63 -3.61
CA ARG A 44 1.42 15.59 -2.98
C ARG A 44 2.09 14.23 -3.15
N GLN A 45 1.32 13.15 -2.95
CA GLN A 45 1.83 11.80 -3.12
C GLN A 45 2.28 11.56 -4.57
N LEU A 46 1.47 11.95 -5.55
CA LEU A 46 1.82 11.77 -6.95
C LEU A 46 3.08 12.56 -7.33
N ARG A 47 3.24 13.76 -6.79
CA ARG A 47 4.44 14.57 -7.01
C ARG A 47 5.68 13.88 -6.41
N MET A 48 5.58 13.38 -5.18
CA MET A 48 6.69 12.68 -4.52
C MET A 48 7.06 11.40 -5.25
N LEU A 49 6.06 10.67 -5.75
CA LEU A 49 6.28 9.49 -6.58
C LEU A 49 7.03 9.84 -7.86
N THR A 50 6.58 10.89 -8.55
CA THR A 50 7.22 11.37 -9.76
C THR A 50 8.69 11.75 -9.52
N GLU A 51 8.94 12.51 -8.46
CA GLU A 51 10.31 12.92 -8.10
C GLU A 51 11.23 11.72 -7.84
N ALA A 52 10.73 10.73 -7.11
CA ALA A 52 11.52 9.53 -6.83
C ALA A 52 11.85 8.76 -8.11
N LEU A 53 10.86 8.60 -8.99
CA LEU A 53 11.08 7.90 -10.27
C LEU A 53 12.02 8.67 -11.21
N GLU A 54 11.95 9.99 -11.19
CA GLU A 54 12.90 10.82 -11.96
C GLU A 54 14.34 10.62 -11.48
N GLU A 55 14.52 10.32 -10.20
CA GLU A 55 15.82 9.98 -9.63
C GLU A 55 16.22 8.52 -9.84
N GLY A 56 15.39 7.73 -10.52
CA GLY A 56 15.64 6.31 -10.75
C GLY A 56 15.41 5.42 -9.54
N ARG A 57 14.68 5.89 -8.53
CA ARG A 57 14.44 5.16 -7.28
C ARG A 57 13.16 4.35 -7.34
N SER A 58 13.20 3.14 -6.78
CA SER A 58 11.99 2.33 -6.60
C SER A 58 11.21 2.79 -5.38
N VAL A 59 9.90 2.64 -5.41
CA VAL A 59 9.00 3.19 -4.39
C VAL A 59 7.98 2.14 -3.95
N VAL A 60 7.69 2.09 -2.65
CA VAL A 60 6.52 1.37 -2.12
C VAL A 60 5.49 2.39 -1.69
N VAL A 61 4.31 2.31 -2.25
CA VAL A 61 3.17 3.16 -1.86
C VAL A 61 2.35 2.41 -0.82
N ASP A 62 2.52 2.82 0.43
CA ASP A 62 1.95 2.16 1.60
C ASP A 62 0.75 2.93 2.15
N ASN A 63 -0.40 2.68 1.55
CA ASN A 63 -1.70 3.17 2.01
C ASN A 63 -2.67 2.00 1.90
N THR A 64 -3.94 2.22 2.24
CA THR A 64 -4.94 1.15 2.06
C THR A 64 -5.19 0.86 0.60
N ASN A 65 -5.12 1.89 -0.27
CA ASN A 65 -5.29 1.78 -1.71
C ASN A 65 -6.47 0.88 -2.11
N PRO A 66 -7.67 1.14 -1.60
CA PRO A 66 -8.75 0.14 -1.60
C PRO A 66 -9.39 -0.13 -2.97
N SER A 67 -9.18 0.73 -3.95
CA SER A 67 -9.92 0.64 -5.21
C SER A 67 -9.14 1.26 -6.36
N PRO A 68 -9.60 1.05 -7.62
CA PRO A 68 -8.95 1.64 -8.78
C PRO A 68 -8.81 3.17 -8.72
N GLU A 69 -9.68 3.86 -8.02
CA GLU A 69 -9.55 5.31 -7.86
C GLU A 69 -8.21 5.68 -7.23
N GLU A 70 -7.72 4.87 -6.33
CA GLU A 70 -6.44 5.10 -5.66
C GLU A 70 -5.25 4.60 -6.46
N TRP A 71 -5.34 3.40 -7.06
CA TRP A 71 -4.15 2.84 -7.70
C TRP A 71 -3.98 3.22 -9.18
N THR A 72 -5.05 3.56 -9.91
CA THR A 72 -4.92 3.93 -11.31
C THR A 72 -3.99 5.12 -11.54
N PRO A 73 -4.11 6.22 -10.78
CA PRO A 73 -3.16 7.34 -10.95
C PRO A 73 -1.71 6.96 -10.67
N LEU A 74 -1.47 6.06 -9.71
CA LEU A 74 -0.13 5.59 -9.38
C LEU A 74 0.45 4.77 -10.53
N ILE A 75 -0.35 3.91 -11.12
CA ILE A 75 0.05 3.10 -12.27
C ILE A 75 0.38 3.99 -13.46
N GLU A 76 -0.44 5.01 -13.71
CA GLU A 76 -0.20 5.95 -14.82
C GLU A 76 1.13 6.69 -14.68
N VAL A 77 1.45 7.15 -13.47
CA VAL A 77 2.75 7.79 -13.22
C VAL A 77 3.89 6.81 -13.46
N ALA A 78 3.75 5.59 -12.94
CA ALA A 78 4.77 4.56 -13.13
C ALA A 78 5.02 4.28 -14.61
N ARG A 79 3.96 4.14 -15.39
CA ARG A 79 4.05 3.88 -16.84
C ARG A 79 4.75 5.01 -17.58
N ARG A 80 4.45 6.24 -17.23
CA ARG A 80 5.11 7.40 -17.86
C ARG A 80 6.62 7.42 -17.64
N HIS A 81 7.08 6.80 -16.56
CA HIS A 81 8.50 6.74 -16.22
C HIS A 81 9.15 5.38 -16.53
N GLY A 82 8.43 4.50 -17.22
CA GLY A 82 8.96 3.19 -17.60
C GLY A 82 9.19 2.25 -16.43
N ALA A 83 8.54 2.48 -15.30
CA ALA A 83 8.68 1.65 -14.12
C ALA A 83 7.76 0.43 -14.17
N ARG A 84 8.20 -0.69 -13.58
CA ARG A 84 7.33 -1.85 -13.36
C ARG A 84 6.38 -1.54 -12.22
N VAL A 85 5.19 -2.15 -12.25
CA VAL A 85 4.19 -1.97 -11.20
C VAL A 85 3.80 -3.33 -10.63
N SER A 86 4.00 -3.51 -9.34
CA SER A 86 3.62 -4.73 -8.61
C SER A 86 2.58 -4.38 -7.56
N GLY A 87 1.53 -5.17 -7.47
CA GLY A 87 0.51 -5.02 -6.44
C GLY A 87 0.62 -6.13 -5.41
N TYR A 88 0.54 -5.78 -4.13
CA TYR A 88 0.55 -6.75 -3.02
C TYR A 88 -0.76 -6.64 -2.28
N TRP A 89 -1.57 -7.68 -2.41
CA TRP A 89 -2.89 -7.77 -1.83
C TRP A 89 -2.83 -8.44 -0.45
N PHE A 90 -3.31 -7.72 0.55
CA PHE A 90 -3.47 -8.23 1.91
C PHE A 90 -4.95 -8.57 2.09
N PRO A 91 -5.35 -9.85 1.98
CA PRO A 91 -6.76 -10.21 2.10
C PRO A 91 -7.35 -9.67 3.39
N PRO A 92 -8.58 -9.12 3.35
CA PRO A 92 -9.14 -8.49 4.53
C PRO A 92 -9.43 -9.52 5.63
N ASP A 93 -8.97 -9.19 6.83
CA ASP A 93 -9.26 -9.89 8.07
C ASP A 93 -9.68 -8.81 9.06
N LEU A 94 -10.97 -8.50 9.08
CA LEU A 94 -11.48 -7.39 9.87
C LEU A 94 -11.18 -7.59 11.36
N GLU A 95 -11.39 -8.78 11.89
CA GLU A 95 -11.16 -9.08 13.30
C GLU A 95 -9.69 -8.89 13.67
N GLY A 96 -8.78 -9.46 12.87
CA GLY A 96 -7.34 -9.29 13.08
C GLY A 96 -6.90 -7.84 12.97
N SER A 97 -7.45 -7.10 12.00
CA SER A 97 -7.16 -5.67 11.85
C SER A 97 -7.66 -4.87 13.04
N GLN A 98 -8.86 -5.18 13.55
CA GLN A 98 -9.39 -4.53 14.75
C GLN A 98 -8.51 -4.77 15.98
N GLU A 99 -8.05 -6.00 16.18
CA GLU A 99 -7.18 -6.35 17.29
C GLU A 99 -5.86 -5.61 17.23
N ARG A 100 -5.22 -5.60 16.07
CA ARG A 100 -3.95 -4.88 15.89
C ARG A 100 -4.13 -3.37 16.01
N ASN A 101 -5.23 -2.84 15.48
CA ASN A 101 -5.55 -1.42 15.58
C ASN A 101 -5.76 -1.00 17.03
N ALA A 102 -6.41 -1.83 17.84
CA ALA A 102 -6.65 -1.55 19.26
C ALA A 102 -5.34 -1.45 20.05
N ARG A 103 -4.27 -2.09 19.60
CA ARG A 103 -2.95 -2.02 20.23
C ARG A 103 -2.14 -0.80 19.82
N ARG A 104 -2.59 -0.04 18.82
CA ARG A 104 -1.92 1.19 18.38
C ARG A 104 -2.09 2.29 19.41
N SER A 105 -1.16 3.24 19.43
CA SER A 105 -1.32 4.46 20.23
C SER A 105 -2.55 5.24 19.76
N ALA A 106 -3.11 6.08 20.61
CA ALA A 106 -4.26 6.91 20.25
C ALA A 106 -3.99 7.75 18.99
N LYS A 107 -2.73 8.13 18.78
CA LYS A 107 -2.29 8.94 17.64
C LYS A 107 -2.44 8.24 16.29
N THR A 108 -2.23 6.91 16.27
CA THR A 108 -2.23 6.12 15.04
C THR A 108 -3.43 5.19 14.92
N ARG A 109 -4.25 5.10 15.98
CA ARG A 109 -5.43 4.26 15.99
C ARG A 109 -6.51 4.85 15.09
N VAL A 110 -7.10 3.99 14.25
CA VAL A 110 -8.20 4.36 13.38
C VAL A 110 -9.51 3.96 14.05
N PRO A 111 -10.54 4.83 14.05
CA PRO A 111 -11.87 4.43 14.55
C PRO A 111 -12.42 3.24 13.75
N ASP A 112 -13.19 2.37 14.41
CA ASP A 112 -13.78 1.20 13.75
C ASP A 112 -14.60 1.58 12.51
N VAL A 113 -15.28 2.72 12.53
CA VAL A 113 -16.03 3.20 11.37
C VAL A 113 -15.12 3.41 10.16
N GLY A 114 -13.88 3.81 10.38
CA GLY A 114 -12.89 3.95 9.32
C GLY A 114 -12.48 2.59 8.72
N LEU A 115 -12.35 1.58 9.57
CA LEU A 115 -12.07 0.21 9.09
C LEU A 115 -13.23 -0.33 8.25
N TYR A 116 -14.46 -0.14 8.71
CA TYR A 116 -15.65 -0.57 7.97
C TYR A 116 -15.79 0.16 6.64
N ALA A 117 -15.52 1.46 6.61
CA ALA A 117 -15.61 2.26 5.39
C ALA A 117 -14.60 1.77 4.36
N THR A 118 -13.37 1.46 4.80
CA THR A 118 -12.33 0.94 3.91
C THR A 118 -12.70 -0.45 3.40
N LEU A 119 -13.17 -1.33 4.30
CA LEU A 119 -13.58 -2.69 3.93
C LEU A 119 -14.66 -2.66 2.84
N LYS A 120 -15.61 -1.76 2.97
CA LYS A 120 -16.70 -1.60 1.99
C LYS A 120 -16.20 -1.21 0.60
N ARG A 121 -15.12 -0.40 0.53
CA ARG A 121 -14.53 0.06 -0.73
C ARG A 121 -13.47 -0.91 -1.28
N LEU A 122 -12.97 -1.79 -0.44
CA LEU A 122 -11.83 -2.64 -0.76
C LEU A 122 -12.17 -3.62 -1.89
N ARG A 123 -11.36 -3.60 -2.94
CA ARG A 123 -11.49 -4.49 -4.08
C ARG A 123 -10.17 -5.19 -4.34
N ARG A 124 -10.23 -6.50 -4.56
CA ARG A 124 -9.04 -7.27 -4.93
C ARG A 124 -8.54 -6.81 -6.30
N PRO A 125 -7.25 -6.47 -6.43
CA PRO A 125 -6.71 -6.08 -7.74
C PRO A 125 -6.64 -7.28 -8.68
N SER A 126 -6.70 -7.00 -9.98
CA SER A 126 -6.57 -8.01 -11.03
C SER A 126 -5.57 -7.55 -12.08
N ALA A 127 -5.12 -8.49 -12.94
CA ALA A 127 -4.21 -8.16 -14.03
C ALA A 127 -4.76 -7.09 -14.96
N GLU A 128 -6.08 -7.04 -15.11
CA GLU A 128 -6.75 -6.05 -15.95
C GLU A 128 -6.64 -4.62 -15.42
N ASP A 129 -6.29 -4.45 -14.15
CA ASP A 129 -6.14 -3.13 -13.56
C ASP A 129 -4.84 -2.43 -13.96
N GLY A 130 -3.93 -3.14 -14.63
CA GLY A 130 -2.69 -2.55 -15.13
C GLY A 130 -1.43 -2.92 -14.38
N PHE A 131 -1.50 -3.83 -13.40
CA PHE A 131 -0.33 -4.32 -12.68
C PHE A 131 0.46 -5.29 -13.56
N ASP A 132 1.79 -5.19 -13.50
CA ASP A 132 2.67 -6.15 -14.16
C ASP A 132 2.70 -7.48 -13.42
N GLU A 133 2.69 -7.41 -12.09
CA GLU A 133 2.67 -8.58 -11.22
C GLU A 133 1.75 -8.34 -10.04
N LEU A 134 1.12 -9.40 -9.58
CA LEU A 134 0.26 -9.39 -8.40
C LEU A 134 0.68 -10.48 -7.44
N TYR A 135 0.65 -10.15 -6.15
CA TYR A 135 0.98 -11.08 -5.07
C TYR A 135 -0.08 -10.99 -3.99
N THR A 136 -0.29 -12.11 -3.30
CA THR A 136 -1.13 -12.17 -2.11
C THR A 136 -0.25 -12.38 -0.91
N VAL A 137 -0.45 -11.58 0.14
CA VAL A 137 0.35 -11.61 1.36
C VAL A 137 -0.50 -12.12 2.51
N GLY A 138 -0.03 -13.15 3.19
CA GLY A 138 -0.64 -13.67 4.40
C GLY A 138 0.37 -13.73 5.53
N PHE A 139 -0.10 -14.01 6.73
CA PHE A 139 0.77 -14.25 7.87
C PHE A 139 1.17 -15.72 7.91
N ASP A 140 2.39 -16.00 8.32
CA ASP A 140 2.89 -17.37 8.42
C ASP A 140 2.57 -18.04 9.76
N GLY A 141 1.97 -17.29 10.71
CA GLY A 141 1.68 -17.79 12.05
C GLY A 141 2.85 -17.71 13.03
N GLU A 142 4.01 -17.25 12.57
CA GLU A 142 5.25 -17.18 13.36
C GLU A 142 5.84 -15.77 13.38
N GLY A 143 5.01 -14.77 13.17
CA GLY A 143 5.43 -13.36 13.16
C GLY A 143 5.94 -12.86 11.82
N GLY A 144 5.94 -13.68 10.79
CA GLY A 144 6.38 -13.33 9.44
C GLY A 144 5.24 -13.36 8.43
N PHE A 145 5.62 -13.32 7.16
CA PHE A 145 4.67 -13.27 6.06
C PHE A 145 4.93 -14.39 5.04
N VAL A 146 3.85 -14.81 4.40
CA VAL A 146 3.89 -15.71 3.24
C VAL A 146 3.42 -14.92 2.03
N VAL A 147 4.22 -14.90 0.97
CA VAL A 147 3.88 -14.18 -0.26
C VAL A 147 3.67 -15.20 -1.38
N GLU A 148 2.50 -15.18 -1.97
CA GLU A 148 2.14 -16.05 -3.08
C GLU A 148 1.86 -15.19 -4.32
N ARG A 149 2.29 -15.68 -5.48
CA ARG A 149 2.04 -14.98 -6.74
C ARG A 149 0.61 -15.24 -7.20
N GLY A 150 -0.05 -14.16 -7.62
CA GLY A 150 -1.42 -14.26 -8.17
C GLY A 150 -2.52 -13.67 -7.34
#